data_61ff43c3a407481879cfcbd1c7125d20
#
_entry.id   61ff43c3a407481879cfcbd1c7125d20
#
_cell.length_a   1.000
_cell.length_b   1.000
_cell.length_c   1.000
_cell.angle_alpha   90.00
_cell.angle_beta   90.00
_cell.angle_gamma   90.00
#
_symmetry.space_group_name_H-M   'P 1'
#
loop_
_entity.id
_entity.type
_entity.pdbx_description
1 polymer ?
#
loop_
_entity_poly.entity_id
_entity_poly.type
_entity_poly.pdbx_seq_one_letter_code
_entity_poly.pdbx_strand_id
1 'polypeptide(L)'
;SFSPCHMSRDLRVALFKQRHPPPLHHEDKEYEDEHDELGDLPSFGAGSTSPARAPASFTPLSSDDCFATALEIDILCTPNTHATIRAYYTPPRGESNTVVVCHHGAGFGALSYALMARDVSALSQGELGILAYDCRGHGRSTFPSHIVKDMSLASLTSDMIAVLQTLFPASDARPSIILLGHSMGGAVAVETAHALERQNDIRVTGVVMIDIVEETSLELLPSMSRIVRQRPEGFVSVASAIQWHVKTRTI
;
A
#
# COMPACT_ATOMS: atom_id res chain seq x y z
N SER A 1 -36.93 -6.98 3.77
CA SER A 1 -36.17 -7.89 2.89
C SER A 1 -35.76 -7.12 1.63
N PHE A 2 -34.54 -6.62 1.62
CA PHE A 2 -33.94 -6.06 0.40
C PHE A 2 -33.16 -7.17 -0.28
N SER A 3 -33.61 -7.56 -1.46
CA SER A 3 -32.93 -8.52 -2.34
C SER A 3 -31.66 -7.87 -2.92
N PRO A 4 -30.51 -8.55 -3.00
CA PRO A 4 -29.32 -7.98 -3.63
C PRO A 4 -29.59 -7.77 -5.11
N CYS A 5 -29.41 -6.52 -5.56
CA CYS A 5 -29.57 -6.11 -6.94
C CYS A 5 -28.53 -6.83 -7.82
N HIS A 6 -28.97 -7.82 -8.58
CA HIS A 6 -28.17 -8.46 -9.64
C HIS A 6 -28.07 -7.47 -10.83
N MET A 7 -27.06 -6.62 -10.79
CA MET A 7 -26.69 -5.84 -11.97
C MET A 7 -26.04 -6.78 -13.00
N SER A 8 -26.63 -6.85 -14.22
CA SER A 8 -26.07 -7.69 -15.27
C SER A 8 -24.65 -7.22 -15.65
N ARG A 9 -23.82 -8.15 -16.11
CA ARG A 9 -22.44 -7.90 -16.57
C ARG A 9 -22.41 -6.78 -17.64
N ASP A 10 -23.41 -6.76 -18.51
CA ASP A 10 -23.53 -5.78 -19.60
C ASP A 10 -23.81 -4.36 -19.09
N LEU A 11 -24.58 -4.22 -18.01
CA LEU A 11 -24.85 -2.93 -17.39
C LEU A 11 -23.61 -2.34 -16.69
N ARG A 12 -22.78 -3.20 -16.09
CA ARG A 12 -21.50 -2.79 -15.47
C ARG A 12 -20.50 -2.32 -16.53
N VAL A 13 -20.40 -3.03 -17.65
CA VAL A 13 -19.54 -2.65 -18.79
C VAL A 13 -20.04 -1.35 -19.44
N ALA A 14 -21.35 -1.16 -19.59
CA ALA A 14 -21.92 0.07 -20.13
C ALA A 14 -21.68 1.28 -19.24
N LEU A 15 -21.84 1.16 -17.92
CA LEU A 15 -21.55 2.22 -16.95
C LEU A 15 -20.06 2.57 -16.89
N PHE A 16 -19.18 1.58 -17.04
CA PHE A 16 -17.74 1.79 -17.11
C PHE A 16 -17.34 2.57 -18.36
N LYS A 17 -17.87 2.18 -19.54
CA LYS A 17 -17.64 2.89 -20.82
C LYS A 17 -18.18 4.32 -20.84
N GLN A 18 -19.25 4.60 -20.09
CA GLN A 18 -19.82 5.95 -20.00
C GLN A 18 -18.97 6.91 -19.13
N ARG A 19 -18.20 6.38 -18.17
CA ARG A 19 -17.31 7.17 -17.29
C ARG A 19 -15.89 7.35 -17.83
N HIS A 20 -15.48 6.49 -18.77
CA HIS A 20 -14.15 6.52 -19.37
C HIS A 20 -14.32 6.48 -20.90
N PRO A 21 -14.25 7.63 -21.60
CA PRO A 21 -14.20 7.62 -23.06
C PRO A 21 -13.00 6.80 -23.54
N PRO A 22 -13.13 6.08 -24.67
CA PRO A 22 -12.02 5.30 -25.20
C PRO A 22 -10.81 6.22 -25.44
N PRO A 23 -9.58 5.73 -25.25
CA PRO A 23 -8.39 6.49 -25.56
C PRO A 23 -8.43 6.92 -27.03
N LEU A 24 -8.06 8.16 -27.29
CA LEU A 24 -7.90 8.68 -28.65
C LEU A 24 -6.88 7.79 -29.37
N HIS A 25 -7.26 7.25 -30.52
CA HIS A 25 -6.34 6.53 -31.39
C HIS A 25 -5.17 7.45 -31.72
N HIS A 26 -3.99 7.17 -31.15
CA HIS A 26 -2.75 7.71 -31.65
C HIS A 26 -2.34 6.82 -32.83
N GLU A 27 -2.26 7.44 -34.02
CA GLU A 27 -1.61 6.85 -35.19
C GLU A 27 -0.19 6.48 -34.82
N ASP A 28 0.22 5.27 -35.26
CA ASP A 28 1.57 4.74 -35.09
C ASP A 28 2.60 5.74 -35.63
N LYS A 29 3.21 6.51 -34.73
CA LYS A 29 4.46 7.22 -35.01
C LYS A 29 5.61 6.38 -34.48
N GLU A 30 6.47 5.94 -35.38
CA GLU A 30 7.78 5.39 -35.07
C GLU A 30 8.48 6.31 -34.09
N TYR A 31 8.76 5.80 -32.90
CA TYR A 31 9.58 6.50 -31.90
C TYR A 31 11.03 6.36 -32.33
N GLU A 32 11.58 7.39 -32.96
CA GLU A 32 13.01 7.60 -33.00
C GLU A 32 13.51 7.81 -31.56
N ASP A 33 14.62 7.14 -31.20
CA ASP A 33 15.31 7.25 -29.93
C ASP A 33 15.81 8.71 -29.74
N GLU A 34 14.93 9.59 -29.28
CA GLU A 34 15.35 10.86 -28.72
C GLU A 34 15.85 10.62 -27.30
N HIS A 35 17.11 10.94 -27.08
CA HIS A 35 17.71 11.10 -25.78
C HIS A 35 16.81 12.02 -24.94
N ASP A 36 16.05 11.48 -24.01
CA ASP A 36 15.36 12.24 -22.96
C ASP A 36 16.44 12.85 -22.05
N GLU A 37 16.99 13.97 -22.46
CA GLU A 37 17.46 14.95 -21.50
C GLU A 37 16.24 15.33 -20.66
N LEU A 38 16.32 15.10 -19.36
CA LEU A 38 15.34 15.62 -18.38
C LEU A 38 15.29 17.14 -18.63
N GLY A 39 14.31 17.56 -19.43
CA GLY A 39 14.13 18.93 -19.84
C GLY A 39 14.08 19.84 -18.62
N ASP A 40 14.86 20.91 -18.69
CA ASP A 40 14.80 22.01 -17.73
C ASP A 40 13.34 22.42 -17.52
N LEU A 41 12.88 22.37 -16.29
CA LEU A 41 11.56 22.90 -15.91
C LEU A 41 11.48 24.34 -16.40
N PRO A 42 10.37 24.76 -17.06
CA PRO A 42 10.26 26.11 -17.54
C PRO A 42 10.50 27.09 -16.39
N SER A 43 11.46 28.00 -16.57
CA SER A 43 11.72 29.07 -15.65
C SER A 43 10.50 30.00 -15.65
N PHE A 44 9.69 29.96 -14.62
CA PHE A 44 8.66 30.95 -14.38
C PHE A 44 9.35 32.29 -14.14
N GLY A 45 8.99 33.25 -15.00
CA GLY A 45 9.57 34.57 -15.09
C GLY A 45 9.74 35.29 -13.73
N ALA A 46 10.84 35.95 -13.59
CA ALA A 46 11.18 36.89 -12.51
C ALA A 46 10.10 37.96 -12.38
N GLY A 47 9.38 37.98 -11.26
CA GLY A 47 8.43 39.04 -10.99
C GLY A 47 7.55 38.77 -9.74
N SER A 48 8.16 38.47 -8.60
CA SER A 48 7.58 38.72 -7.27
C SER A 48 8.64 38.40 -6.21
N THR A 49 9.11 39.40 -5.48
CA THR A 49 9.93 39.24 -4.29
C THR A 49 9.06 38.74 -3.14
N SER A 50 8.68 37.47 -3.20
CA SER A 50 8.18 36.78 -2.02
C SER A 50 9.34 36.55 -1.07
N PRO A 51 9.15 36.68 0.27
CA PRO A 51 10.22 36.42 1.23
C PRO A 51 10.76 35.00 1.01
N ALA A 52 12.09 34.90 0.99
CA ALA A 52 12.77 33.61 0.76
C ALA A 52 12.19 32.55 1.71
N ARG A 53 11.50 31.57 1.13
CA ARG A 53 10.97 30.42 1.87
C ARG A 53 12.15 29.73 2.55
N ALA A 54 12.08 29.58 3.87
CA ALA A 54 13.09 28.84 4.62
C ALA A 54 13.38 27.49 3.91
N PRO A 55 14.64 27.04 3.86
CA PRO A 55 14.98 25.78 3.21
C PRO A 55 14.14 24.66 3.79
N ALA A 56 13.50 23.87 2.93
CA ALA A 56 12.65 22.75 3.36
C ALA A 56 13.48 21.81 4.24
N SER A 57 13.02 21.58 5.46
CA SER A 57 13.62 20.59 6.36
C SER A 57 13.16 19.19 5.92
N PHE A 58 14.10 18.32 5.58
CA PHE A 58 13.83 16.91 5.27
C PHE A 58 14.05 16.04 6.51
N THR A 59 13.49 16.47 7.64
CA THR A 59 13.50 15.69 8.87
C THR A 59 12.41 14.63 8.81
N PRO A 60 12.71 13.34 9.07
CA PRO A 60 11.69 12.30 9.09
C PRO A 60 10.70 12.55 10.23
N LEU A 61 9.42 12.24 9.98
CA LEU A 61 8.40 12.18 11.00
C LEU A 61 8.60 10.92 11.86
N SER A 62 8.23 10.98 13.14
CA SER A 62 8.17 9.79 13.98
C SER A 62 6.94 8.95 13.63
N SER A 63 7.05 7.61 13.69
CA SER A 63 5.89 6.73 13.64
C SER A 63 4.88 7.00 14.75
N ASP A 64 5.37 7.48 15.91
CA ASP A 64 4.57 7.74 17.11
C ASP A 64 3.63 8.95 16.95
N ASP A 65 3.91 9.80 15.94
CA ASP A 65 3.01 10.90 15.56
C ASP A 65 1.77 10.40 14.77
N CYS A 66 1.80 9.15 14.27
CA CYS A 66 0.81 8.62 13.35
C CYS A 66 0.14 7.33 13.86
N PHE A 67 0.85 6.52 14.64
CA PHE A 67 0.35 5.26 15.21
C PHE A 67 0.51 5.25 16.72
N ALA A 68 -0.43 4.58 17.39
CA ALA A 68 -0.39 4.47 18.86
C ALA A 68 0.76 3.58 19.35
N THR A 69 1.15 2.56 18.56
CA THR A 69 2.22 1.63 18.93
C THR A 69 2.88 1.01 17.70
N ALA A 70 4.15 0.65 17.88
CA ALA A 70 4.89 -0.19 16.95
C ALA A 70 5.07 -1.57 17.57
N LEU A 71 4.83 -2.63 16.79
CA LEU A 71 4.79 -4.02 17.23
C LEU A 71 5.82 -4.85 16.46
N GLU A 72 6.26 -5.90 17.09
CA GLU A 72 6.92 -7.04 16.44
C GLU A 72 6.03 -8.26 16.66
N ILE A 73 5.52 -8.81 15.56
CA ILE A 73 4.56 -9.91 15.56
C ILE A 73 5.29 -11.17 15.08
N ASP A 74 5.44 -12.15 15.94
CA ASP A 74 6.01 -13.43 15.57
C ASP A 74 4.95 -14.29 14.90
N ILE A 75 5.17 -14.62 13.64
CA ILE A 75 4.30 -15.48 12.85
C ILE A 75 4.95 -16.82 12.53
N LEU A 76 4.13 -17.82 12.34
CA LEU A 76 4.54 -19.14 11.89
C LEU A 76 4.33 -19.24 10.38
N CYS A 77 5.41 -19.21 9.59
CA CYS A 77 5.34 -19.30 8.14
C CYS A 77 5.18 -20.73 7.63
N THR A 78 5.80 -21.68 8.32
CA THR A 78 5.66 -23.13 8.12
C THR A 78 5.76 -23.83 9.48
N PRO A 79 5.41 -25.11 9.63
CA PRO A 79 5.40 -25.81 10.93
C PRO A 79 6.64 -25.64 11.81
N ASN A 80 7.77 -25.27 11.21
CA ASN A 80 9.05 -25.10 11.94
C ASN A 80 9.78 -23.81 11.56
N THR A 81 9.10 -22.84 10.95
CA THR A 81 9.74 -21.62 10.44
C THR A 81 8.98 -20.41 10.94
N HIS A 82 9.64 -19.65 11.79
CA HIS A 82 9.14 -18.38 12.33
C HIS A 82 9.71 -17.19 11.56
N ALA A 83 8.94 -16.11 11.54
CA ALA A 83 9.35 -14.79 11.07
C ALA A 83 8.80 -13.74 12.02
N THR A 84 9.49 -12.60 12.10
CA THR A 84 9.04 -11.45 12.89
C THR A 84 8.59 -10.35 11.94
N ILE A 85 7.32 -9.98 12.02
CA ILE A 85 6.71 -8.91 11.23
C ILE A 85 6.74 -7.61 12.02
N ARG A 86 7.33 -6.58 11.44
CA ARG A 86 7.21 -5.21 11.96
C ARG A 86 5.86 -4.64 11.58
N ALA A 87 5.09 -4.19 12.56
CA ALA A 87 3.78 -3.59 12.37
C ALA A 87 3.62 -2.29 13.16
N TYR A 88 2.67 -1.47 12.74
CA TYR A 88 2.27 -0.22 13.38
C TYR A 88 0.76 -0.24 13.56
N TYR A 89 0.30 0.00 14.76
CA TYR A 89 -1.09 -0.22 15.12
C TYR A 89 -1.67 0.90 15.96
N THR A 90 -2.87 1.33 15.59
CA THR A 90 -3.76 2.15 16.42
C THR A 90 -5.05 1.36 16.60
N PRO A 91 -5.39 0.92 17.83
CA PRO A 91 -6.63 0.18 18.08
C PRO A 91 -7.86 1.08 17.92
N PRO A 92 -9.02 0.52 17.54
CA PRO A 92 -10.28 1.24 17.61
C PRO A 92 -10.62 1.56 19.06
N ARG A 93 -11.25 2.71 19.29
CA ARG A 93 -11.67 3.17 20.64
C ARG A 93 -13.18 3.16 20.84
N GLY A 94 -13.93 3.05 19.74
CA GLY A 94 -15.38 3.08 19.73
C GLY A 94 -16.04 1.70 19.71
N GLU A 95 -17.36 1.71 19.57
CA GLU A 95 -18.16 0.48 19.54
C GLU A 95 -18.07 -0.28 18.23
N SER A 96 -17.60 0.36 17.15
CA SER A 96 -17.54 -0.26 15.81
C SER A 96 -16.62 -1.47 15.75
N ASN A 97 -15.62 -1.52 16.64
CA ASN A 97 -14.60 -2.57 16.72
C ASN A 97 -14.13 -3.03 15.35
N THR A 98 -13.80 -2.07 14.47
CA THR A 98 -13.39 -2.30 13.10
C THR A 98 -11.95 -1.82 12.90
N VAL A 99 -11.13 -2.65 12.24
CA VAL A 99 -9.73 -2.34 11.94
C VAL A 99 -9.49 -2.34 10.44
N VAL A 100 -8.90 -1.26 9.93
CA VAL A 100 -8.36 -1.19 8.56
C VAL A 100 -6.96 -1.79 8.58
N VAL A 101 -6.76 -2.85 7.81
CA VAL A 101 -5.46 -3.55 7.71
C VAL A 101 -4.85 -3.27 6.35
N CYS A 102 -3.66 -2.66 6.37
CA CYS A 102 -3.00 -2.11 5.20
C CYS A 102 -1.81 -2.97 4.74
N HIS A 103 -1.81 -3.36 3.47
CA HIS A 103 -0.68 -4.01 2.80
C HIS A 103 -0.10 -3.08 1.73
N HIS A 104 1.18 -2.75 1.85
CA HIS A 104 1.87 -1.82 0.96
C HIS A 104 2.24 -2.44 -0.39
N GLY A 105 2.58 -1.60 -1.36
CA GLY A 105 3.09 -1.98 -2.68
C GLY A 105 4.56 -2.41 -2.64
N ALA A 106 5.02 -3.01 -3.72
CA ALA A 106 6.42 -3.42 -3.88
C ALA A 106 7.38 -2.22 -3.76
N GLY A 107 8.42 -2.36 -2.94
CA GLY A 107 9.41 -1.31 -2.69
C GLY A 107 8.95 -0.19 -1.73
N PHE A 108 7.78 -0.34 -1.11
CA PHE A 108 7.27 0.52 -0.04
C PHE A 108 7.43 -0.17 1.33
N GLY A 109 6.81 0.39 2.36
CA GLY A 109 6.74 -0.19 3.70
C GLY A 109 5.48 0.27 4.42
N ALA A 110 5.25 -0.23 5.61
CA ALA A 110 4.09 0.10 6.44
C ALA A 110 3.92 1.61 6.65
N LEU A 111 5.01 2.33 6.82
CA LEU A 111 4.99 3.77 7.08
C LEU A 111 4.54 4.62 5.88
N SER A 112 4.37 4.04 4.67
CA SER A 112 3.69 4.74 3.57
C SER A 112 2.23 5.08 3.90
N TYR A 113 1.64 4.39 4.88
CA TYR A 113 0.29 4.66 5.41
C TYR A 113 0.26 5.60 6.63
N ALA A 114 1.40 6.14 7.07
CA ALA A 114 1.47 6.89 8.33
C ALA A 114 0.51 8.09 8.37
N LEU A 115 0.51 8.94 7.33
CA LEU A 115 -0.38 10.09 7.28
C LEU A 115 -1.86 9.67 7.17
N MET A 116 -2.15 8.63 6.37
CA MET A 116 -3.50 8.08 6.29
C MET A 116 -3.96 7.53 7.65
N ALA A 117 -3.08 6.87 8.41
CA ALA A 117 -3.41 6.35 9.74
C ALA A 117 -3.83 7.45 10.71
N ARG A 118 -3.08 8.55 10.72
CA ARG A 118 -3.41 9.75 11.50
C ARG A 118 -4.77 10.32 11.09
N ASP A 119 -5.00 10.47 9.79
CA ASP A 119 -6.21 11.09 9.27
C ASP A 119 -7.44 10.19 9.45
N VAL A 120 -7.32 8.87 9.28
CA VAL A 120 -8.39 7.89 9.57
C VAL A 120 -8.78 7.95 11.04
N SER A 121 -7.81 7.96 11.96
CA SER A 121 -8.07 8.07 13.40
C SER A 121 -8.78 9.37 13.75
N ALA A 122 -8.36 10.50 13.16
CA ALA A 122 -8.97 11.80 13.42
C ALA A 122 -10.39 11.90 12.81
N LEU A 123 -10.59 11.52 11.56
CA LEU A 123 -11.87 11.62 10.85
C LEU A 123 -12.93 10.66 11.41
N SER A 124 -12.51 9.47 11.82
CA SER A 124 -13.40 8.51 12.46
C SER A 124 -13.63 8.78 13.96
N GLN A 125 -12.99 9.82 14.51
CA GLN A 125 -13.01 10.10 15.95
C GLN A 125 -12.56 8.90 16.81
N GLY A 126 -11.68 8.06 16.24
CA GLY A 126 -11.16 6.85 16.87
C GLY A 126 -12.06 5.62 16.73
N GLU A 127 -13.19 5.69 16.03
CA GLU A 127 -14.06 4.53 15.78
C GLU A 127 -13.36 3.43 14.97
N LEU A 128 -12.46 3.79 14.04
CA LEU A 128 -11.69 2.85 13.24
C LEU A 128 -10.29 2.70 13.82
N GLY A 129 -9.86 1.45 14.00
CA GLY A 129 -8.46 1.11 14.18
C GLY A 129 -7.75 1.01 12.84
N ILE A 130 -6.43 1.09 12.86
CA ILE A 130 -5.60 0.90 11.68
C ILE A 130 -4.35 0.10 12.01
N LEU A 131 -4.06 -0.89 11.19
CA LEU A 131 -2.87 -1.73 11.23
C LEU A 131 -2.15 -1.64 9.89
N ALA A 132 -0.88 -1.27 9.90
CA ALA A 132 0.00 -1.36 8.73
C ALA A 132 1.23 -2.18 9.11
N TYR A 133 1.72 -3.03 8.23
CA TYR A 133 2.87 -3.88 8.51
C TYR A 133 3.84 -3.93 7.32
N ASP A 134 5.11 -4.15 7.60
CA ASP A 134 6.13 -4.39 6.59
C ASP A 134 6.02 -5.85 6.12
N CYS A 135 5.71 -6.08 4.85
CA CYS A 135 5.64 -7.45 4.32
C CYS A 135 7.04 -8.08 4.21
N ARG A 136 7.11 -9.38 3.94
CA ARG A 136 8.39 -10.08 3.77
C ARG A 136 9.30 -9.36 2.77
N GLY A 137 10.59 -9.34 3.07
CA GLY A 137 11.60 -8.70 2.24
C GLY A 137 11.58 -7.18 2.25
N HIS A 138 10.71 -6.52 3.05
CA HIS A 138 10.60 -5.08 3.15
C HIS A 138 10.75 -4.57 4.57
N GLY A 139 11.09 -3.30 4.69
CA GLY A 139 11.14 -2.55 5.94
C GLY A 139 11.98 -3.21 7.02
N ARG A 140 11.39 -3.41 8.19
CA ARG A 140 12.04 -4.00 9.36
C ARG A 140 11.59 -5.41 9.70
N SER A 141 10.76 -6.03 8.86
CA SER A 141 10.35 -7.42 9.03
C SER A 141 11.52 -8.36 8.75
N THR A 142 11.66 -9.40 9.55
CA THR A 142 12.76 -10.38 9.44
C THR A 142 12.23 -11.75 9.12
N PHE A 143 12.79 -12.35 8.09
CA PHE A 143 12.44 -13.69 7.60
C PHE A 143 13.70 -14.52 7.41
N PRO A 144 13.65 -15.82 7.62
CA PRO A 144 14.75 -16.71 7.26
C PRO A 144 15.14 -16.59 5.78
N SER A 145 16.44 -16.64 5.49
CA SER A 145 16.99 -16.39 4.13
C SER A 145 16.44 -17.31 3.06
N HIS A 146 16.02 -18.53 3.41
CA HIS A 146 15.50 -19.52 2.48
C HIS A 146 14.05 -19.26 2.05
N ILE A 147 13.28 -18.43 2.79
CA ILE A 147 11.89 -18.11 2.44
C ILE A 147 11.65 -16.63 2.10
N VAL A 148 12.56 -15.72 2.50
CA VAL A 148 12.36 -14.27 2.33
C VAL A 148 12.20 -13.86 0.86
N LYS A 149 12.76 -14.62 -0.06
CA LYS A 149 12.71 -14.35 -1.51
C LYS A 149 11.43 -14.82 -2.19
N ASP A 150 10.61 -15.63 -1.50
CA ASP A 150 9.34 -16.09 -2.04
C ASP A 150 8.28 -14.99 -1.88
N MET A 151 8.16 -14.18 -2.91
CA MET A 151 7.19 -13.08 -3.03
C MET A 151 5.92 -13.52 -3.77
N SER A 152 5.63 -14.83 -3.80
CA SER A 152 4.41 -15.34 -4.43
C SER A 152 3.17 -14.79 -3.69
N LEU A 153 2.08 -14.62 -4.45
CA LEU A 153 0.79 -14.18 -3.89
C LEU A 153 0.35 -15.10 -2.74
N ALA A 154 0.54 -16.41 -2.91
CA ALA A 154 0.20 -17.40 -1.88
C ALA A 154 0.96 -17.18 -0.56
N SER A 155 2.27 -16.90 -0.64
CA SER A 155 3.10 -16.66 0.52
C SER A 155 2.76 -15.34 1.22
N LEU A 156 2.53 -14.26 0.45
CA LEU A 156 2.12 -12.96 1.00
C LEU A 156 0.74 -13.02 1.64
N THR A 157 -0.21 -13.75 1.04
CA THR A 157 -1.53 -14.00 1.60
C THR A 157 -1.45 -14.78 2.90
N SER A 158 -0.63 -15.84 2.93
CA SER A 158 -0.40 -16.65 4.14
C SER A 158 0.17 -15.81 5.28
N ASP A 159 1.15 -14.95 4.99
CA ASP A 159 1.70 -14.03 5.98
C ASP A 159 0.64 -13.08 6.55
N MET A 160 -0.18 -12.49 5.67
CA MET A 160 -1.25 -11.58 6.11
C MET A 160 -2.26 -12.28 7.00
N ILE A 161 -2.67 -13.50 6.66
CA ILE A 161 -3.56 -14.32 7.50
C ILE A 161 -2.89 -14.60 8.85
N ALA A 162 -1.61 -14.99 8.86
CA ALA A 162 -0.88 -15.26 10.09
C ALA A 162 -0.77 -14.02 11.00
N VAL A 163 -0.52 -12.84 10.42
CA VAL A 163 -0.53 -11.56 11.17
C VAL A 163 -1.90 -11.32 11.80
N LEU A 164 -2.98 -11.49 11.02
CA LEU A 164 -4.35 -11.27 11.51
C LEU A 164 -4.73 -12.26 12.62
N GLN A 165 -4.41 -13.53 12.47
CA GLN A 165 -4.71 -14.57 13.46
C GLN A 165 -3.89 -14.40 14.74
N THR A 166 -2.64 -13.95 14.62
CA THR A 166 -1.77 -13.70 15.78
C THR A 166 -2.21 -12.47 16.56
N LEU A 167 -2.50 -11.38 15.87
CA LEU A 167 -2.88 -10.11 16.52
C LEU A 167 -4.33 -10.10 17.01
N PHE A 168 -5.20 -10.80 16.29
CA PHE A 168 -6.64 -10.88 16.58
C PHE A 168 -7.07 -12.35 16.76
N PRO A 169 -6.72 -13.01 17.87
CA PRO A 169 -7.10 -14.38 18.14
C PRO A 169 -8.62 -14.53 18.21
N ALA A 170 -9.11 -15.77 18.01
CA ALA A 170 -10.54 -16.07 18.03
C ALA A 170 -11.16 -15.72 19.38
N SER A 171 -12.11 -14.78 19.37
CA SER A 171 -12.87 -14.34 20.55
C SER A 171 -14.10 -13.55 20.10
N ASP A 172 -15.07 -13.37 21.00
CA ASP A 172 -16.24 -12.52 20.75
C ASP A 172 -15.88 -11.04 20.56
N ALA A 173 -14.71 -10.63 21.06
CA ALA A 173 -14.20 -9.26 20.93
C ALA A 173 -13.31 -9.05 19.70
N ARG A 174 -13.17 -10.07 18.81
CA ARG A 174 -12.38 -9.96 17.58
C ARG A 174 -12.95 -8.85 16.68
N PRO A 175 -12.11 -7.93 16.17
CA PRO A 175 -12.60 -6.85 15.32
C PRO A 175 -13.08 -7.38 13.96
N SER A 176 -13.97 -6.61 13.33
CA SER A 176 -14.23 -6.72 11.90
C SER A 176 -13.07 -6.09 11.13
N ILE A 177 -12.73 -6.66 9.98
CA ILE A 177 -11.56 -6.24 9.21
C ILE A 177 -11.98 -5.60 7.88
N ILE A 178 -11.39 -4.46 7.56
CA ILE A 178 -11.36 -3.88 6.22
C ILE A 178 -9.93 -4.07 5.70
N LEU A 179 -9.76 -4.79 4.60
CA LEU A 179 -8.45 -4.99 3.98
C LEU A 179 -8.19 -3.85 2.99
N LEU A 180 -7.05 -3.19 3.12
CA LEU A 180 -6.62 -2.13 2.21
C LEU A 180 -5.27 -2.49 1.60
N GLY A 181 -5.17 -2.51 0.29
CA GLY A 181 -3.94 -2.83 -0.41
C GLY A 181 -3.59 -1.83 -1.50
N HIS A 182 -2.32 -1.44 -1.55
CA HIS A 182 -1.77 -0.62 -2.62
C HIS A 182 -0.98 -1.49 -3.59
N SER A 183 -1.26 -1.38 -4.89
CA SER A 183 -0.53 -2.10 -5.96
C SER A 183 -0.44 -3.61 -5.64
N MET A 184 0.76 -4.19 -5.50
CA MET A 184 0.96 -5.59 -5.07
C MET A 184 0.09 -5.97 -3.86
N GLY A 185 -0.01 -5.07 -2.87
CA GLY A 185 -0.81 -5.30 -1.67
C GLY A 185 -2.31 -5.41 -1.94
N GLY A 186 -2.82 -4.84 -3.02
CA GLY A 186 -4.22 -4.98 -3.41
C GLY A 186 -4.56 -6.41 -3.84
N ALA A 187 -3.68 -7.06 -4.61
CA ALA A 187 -3.86 -8.48 -4.96
C ALA A 187 -3.84 -9.36 -3.70
N VAL A 188 -2.92 -9.07 -2.76
CA VAL A 188 -2.86 -9.78 -1.47
C VAL A 188 -4.14 -9.57 -0.65
N ALA A 189 -4.66 -8.35 -0.59
CA ALA A 189 -5.89 -8.04 0.14
C ALA A 189 -7.10 -8.82 -0.40
N VAL A 190 -7.25 -8.88 -1.74
CA VAL A 190 -8.34 -9.63 -2.40
C VAL A 190 -8.22 -11.13 -2.10
N GLU A 191 -7.04 -11.72 -2.31
CA GLU A 191 -6.84 -13.15 -2.07
C GLU A 191 -7.00 -13.52 -0.60
N THR A 192 -6.54 -12.64 0.31
CA THR A 192 -6.75 -12.79 1.76
C THR A 192 -8.24 -12.79 2.10
N ALA A 193 -9.02 -11.86 1.54
CA ALA A 193 -10.46 -11.82 1.76
C ALA A 193 -11.14 -13.13 1.33
N HIS A 194 -10.81 -13.64 0.14
CA HIS A 194 -11.32 -14.91 -0.34
C HIS A 194 -10.92 -16.11 0.54
N ALA A 195 -9.67 -16.13 1.02
CA ALA A 195 -9.19 -17.20 1.87
C ALA A 195 -9.91 -17.20 3.24
N LEU A 196 -10.07 -16.02 3.85
CA LEU A 196 -10.75 -15.88 5.14
C LEU A 196 -12.25 -16.17 5.06
N GLU A 197 -12.91 -15.77 3.96
CA GLU A 197 -14.32 -16.11 3.70
C GLU A 197 -14.52 -17.63 3.66
N ARG A 198 -13.64 -18.36 2.95
CA ARG A 198 -13.70 -19.83 2.87
C ARG A 198 -13.45 -20.50 4.22
N GLN A 199 -12.62 -19.93 5.06
CA GLN A 199 -12.31 -20.46 6.39
C GLN A 199 -13.38 -20.11 7.44
N ASN A 200 -14.22 -19.10 7.17
CA ASN A 200 -15.21 -18.54 8.10
C ASN A 200 -14.62 -18.21 9.49
N ASP A 201 -13.38 -17.71 9.47
CA ASP A 201 -12.59 -17.42 10.69
C ASP A 201 -12.66 -15.94 11.08
N ILE A 202 -12.17 -15.05 10.21
CA ILE A 202 -12.11 -13.61 10.45
C ILE A 202 -13.13 -12.90 9.57
N ARG A 203 -13.95 -12.04 10.18
CA ARG A 203 -14.96 -11.27 9.45
C ARG A 203 -14.31 -10.14 8.65
N VAL A 204 -14.23 -10.29 7.33
CA VAL A 204 -13.85 -9.21 6.40
C VAL A 204 -15.13 -8.50 5.94
N THR A 205 -15.21 -7.19 6.20
CA THR A 205 -16.37 -6.35 5.88
C THR A 205 -16.16 -5.51 4.63
N GLY A 206 -14.94 -5.40 4.13
CA GLY A 206 -14.62 -4.65 2.92
C GLY A 206 -13.20 -4.87 2.44
N VAL A 207 -13.00 -4.59 1.15
CA VAL A 207 -11.68 -4.56 0.52
C VAL A 207 -11.54 -3.24 -0.23
N VAL A 208 -10.44 -2.54 0.00
CA VAL A 208 -10.07 -1.29 -0.68
C VAL A 208 -8.78 -1.53 -1.47
N MET A 209 -8.80 -1.23 -2.75
CA MET A 209 -7.62 -1.32 -3.61
C MET A 209 -7.21 0.08 -4.06
N ILE A 210 -5.92 0.39 -3.92
CA ILE A 210 -5.34 1.65 -4.35
C ILE A 210 -4.34 1.35 -5.46
N ASP A 211 -4.44 2.10 -6.57
CA ASP A 211 -3.51 2.06 -7.70
C ASP A 211 -3.29 0.64 -8.27
N ILE A 212 -4.41 -0.02 -8.58
CA ILE A 212 -4.44 -1.26 -9.37
C ILE A 212 -5.41 -1.07 -10.52
N VAL A 213 -4.85 -1.00 -11.72
CA VAL A 213 -5.58 -1.08 -13.00
C VAL A 213 -4.93 -2.20 -13.80
N GLU A 214 -5.64 -3.30 -14.00
CA GLU A 214 -5.11 -4.55 -14.55
C GLU A 214 -4.40 -4.34 -15.90
N GLU A 215 -5.04 -3.65 -16.83
CA GLU A 215 -4.48 -3.36 -18.16
C GLU A 215 -3.22 -2.47 -18.07
N THR A 216 -3.29 -1.37 -17.34
CA THR A 216 -2.16 -0.45 -17.16
C THR A 216 -0.97 -1.13 -16.45
N SER A 217 -1.25 -2.02 -15.51
CA SER A 217 -0.19 -2.76 -14.80
C SER A 217 0.59 -3.68 -15.75
N LEU A 218 -0.09 -4.36 -16.67
CA LEU A 218 0.54 -5.23 -17.66
C LEU A 218 1.42 -4.44 -18.64
N GLU A 219 0.97 -3.28 -19.08
CA GLU A 219 1.73 -2.38 -19.96
C GLU A 219 2.98 -1.80 -19.28
N LEU A 220 2.91 -1.53 -17.97
CA LEU A 220 4.01 -0.95 -17.20
C LEU A 220 5.07 -1.99 -16.76
N LEU A 221 4.73 -3.29 -16.70
CA LEU A 221 5.67 -4.34 -16.28
C LEU A 221 7.03 -4.29 -16.95
N PRO A 222 7.15 -4.11 -18.29
CA PRO A 222 8.45 -4.00 -18.95
C PRO A 222 9.29 -2.81 -18.45
N SER A 223 8.63 -1.70 -18.10
CA SER A 223 9.27 -0.49 -17.62
C SER A 223 9.72 -0.59 -16.15
N MET A 224 9.12 -1.49 -15.36
CA MET A 224 9.45 -1.66 -13.95
C MET A 224 10.90 -2.03 -13.69
N SER A 225 11.49 -2.90 -14.52
CA SER A 225 12.90 -3.26 -14.41
C SER A 225 13.82 -2.06 -14.59
N ARG A 226 13.49 -1.13 -15.48
CA ARG A 226 14.23 0.12 -15.70
C ARG A 226 14.11 1.03 -14.49
N ILE A 227 12.90 1.24 -13.97
CA ILE A 227 12.63 2.08 -12.80
C ILE A 227 13.39 1.57 -11.58
N VAL A 228 13.39 0.26 -11.35
CA VAL A 228 14.13 -0.35 -10.22
C VAL A 228 15.63 -0.15 -10.36
N ARG A 229 16.20 -0.32 -11.57
CA ARG A 229 17.64 -0.11 -11.81
C ARG A 229 18.10 1.33 -11.67
N GLN A 230 17.21 2.31 -11.82
CA GLN A 230 17.51 3.73 -11.64
C GLN A 230 17.51 4.16 -10.17
N ARG A 231 17.01 3.33 -9.26
CA ARG A 231 17.04 3.63 -7.83
C ARG A 231 18.47 3.52 -7.31
N PRO A 232 18.93 4.49 -6.49
CA PRO A 232 20.20 4.37 -5.80
C PRO A 232 20.25 3.12 -4.93
N GLU A 233 21.40 2.43 -4.89
CA GLU A 233 21.60 1.27 -4.01
C GLU A 233 21.58 1.65 -2.53
N GLY A 234 21.87 2.92 -2.21
CA GLY A 234 21.85 3.45 -0.85
C GLY A 234 21.94 4.96 -0.82
N PHE A 235 21.70 5.52 0.35
CA PHE A 235 21.76 6.96 0.62
C PHE A 235 22.70 7.24 1.79
N VAL A 236 23.41 8.36 1.72
CA VAL A 236 24.35 8.79 2.79
C VAL A 236 23.63 9.22 4.08
N SER A 237 22.33 9.53 4.00
CA SER A 237 21.49 9.89 5.14
C SER A 237 20.01 9.72 4.82
N VAL A 238 19.17 9.65 5.87
CA VAL A 238 17.70 9.62 5.72
C VAL A 238 17.21 10.89 5.04
N ALA A 239 17.77 12.06 5.36
CA ALA A 239 17.40 13.32 4.72
C ALA A 239 17.68 13.31 3.21
N SER A 240 18.82 12.73 2.78
CA SER A 240 19.12 12.60 1.34
C SER A 240 18.18 11.63 0.63
N ALA A 241 17.78 10.57 1.31
CA ALA A 241 16.78 9.63 0.79
C ALA A 241 15.43 10.33 0.58
N ILE A 242 14.94 11.05 1.58
CA ILE A 242 13.68 11.82 1.50
C ILE A 242 13.76 12.83 0.36
N GLN A 243 14.85 13.61 0.30
CA GLN A 243 15.04 14.60 -0.76
C GLN A 243 15.02 13.97 -2.16
N TRP A 244 15.64 12.80 -2.34
CA TRP A 244 15.64 12.09 -3.62
C TRP A 244 14.22 11.65 -3.99
N HIS A 245 13.48 11.03 -3.08
CA HIS A 245 12.11 10.57 -3.34
C HIS A 245 11.16 11.75 -3.67
N VAL A 246 11.28 12.86 -2.96
CA VAL A 246 10.49 14.08 -3.26
C VAL A 246 10.83 14.64 -4.64
N LYS A 247 12.13 14.70 -5.01
CA LYS A 247 12.56 15.21 -6.34
C LYS A 247 12.11 14.31 -7.48
N THR A 248 12.16 13.01 -7.28
CA THR A 248 11.77 12.02 -8.30
C THR A 248 10.27 11.71 -8.31
N ARG A 249 9.49 12.37 -7.43
CA ARG A 249 8.05 12.15 -7.28
C ARG A 249 7.67 10.69 -7.05
N THR A 250 8.51 9.95 -6.34
CA THR A 250 8.26 8.55 -5.96
C THR A 250 7.48 8.42 -4.65
N ILE A 251 7.19 9.53 -4.01
CA ILE A 251 6.29 9.69 -2.86
C ILE A 251 5.51 10.97 -2.99
#